data_9a597eec0a23ae9a19b28c2396d05843
#
_entry.id   9a597eec0a23ae9a19b28c2396d05843
#
_cell.length_a   1.000
_cell.length_b   1.000
_cell.length_c   1.000
_cell.angle_alpha   90.00
_cell.angle_beta   90.00
_cell.angle_gamma   90.00
#
_symmetry.space_group_name_H-M   'P 1'
#
loop_
_entity.id
_entity.type
_entity.pdbx_description
1 polymer ?
#
loop_
_entity_poly.entity_id
_entity_poly.type
_entity_poly.pdbx_seq_one_letter_code
_entity_poly.pdbx_strand_id
1 'polypeptide(L)'
;VKVLVTGASGLVGTELIAQLRANGDHAIALVRRAAKNENELAYVPGGTAEQNVALDAAMKTAGAVVNLAGATTGKLPWTKAYKRELIESRLGVTQTLVDSMKRVGAATVFVSGSASGFYGDTGDANLHEDAPRGSGFLADLASQWESIALGAPKSVRTVLIRTTMVCSRTKGALGRLLPLL
;
A
#
# COMPACT_ATOMS: atom_id res chain seq x y z
N VAL A 1 1.15 -13.68 -14.47
CA VAL A 1 1.27 -13.91 -13.02
C VAL A 1 0.00 -13.43 -12.33
N LYS A 2 -0.40 -14.05 -11.20
CA LYS A 2 -1.49 -13.54 -10.35
C LYS A 2 -0.94 -12.49 -9.38
N VAL A 3 -1.48 -11.28 -9.43
CA VAL A 3 -1.05 -10.14 -8.60
C VAL A 3 -2.22 -9.64 -7.75
N LEU A 4 -2.06 -9.62 -6.43
CA LEU A 4 -3.03 -9.03 -5.50
C LEU A 4 -2.66 -7.57 -5.24
N VAL A 5 -3.60 -6.64 -5.40
CA VAL A 5 -3.34 -5.21 -5.28
C VAL A 5 -4.31 -4.57 -4.30
N THR A 6 -3.80 -3.99 -3.19
CA THR A 6 -4.57 -3.07 -2.36
C THR A 6 -4.43 -1.64 -2.87
N GLY A 7 -5.38 -0.75 -2.55
CA GLY A 7 -5.36 0.62 -3.06
C GLY A 7 -5.60 0.72 -4.57
N ALA A 8 -6.17 -0.32 -5.17
CA ALA A 8 -6.43 -0.47 -6.61
C ALA A 8 -7.23 0.67 -7.25
N SER A 9 -8.06 1.37 -6.48
CA SER A 9 -8.85 2.52 -6.93
C SER A 9 -8.11 3.86 -6.85
N GLY A 10 -6.91 3.87 -6.25
CA GLY A 10 -6.06 5.05 -6.15
C GLY A 10 -5.40 5.42 -7.47
N LEU A 11 -4.70 6.58 -7.48
CA LEU A 11 -4.01 7.10 -8.66
C LEU A 11 -3.04 6.06 -9.26
N VAL A 12 -2.10 5.58 -8.45
CA VAL A 12 -1.10 4.59 -8.88
C VAL A 12 -1.73 3.21 -9.10
N GLY A 13 -2.63 2.79 -8.20
CA GLY A 13 -3.25 1.46 -8.27
C GLY A 13 -4.09 1.24 -9.52
N THR A 14 -4.82 2.27 -9.98
CA THR A 14 -5.62 2.19 -11.22
C THR A 14 -4.71 1.95 -12.43
N GLU A 15 -3.63 2.70 -12.53
CA GLU A 15 -2.66 2.58 -13.62
C GLU A 15 -1.92 1.23 -13.57
N LEU A 16 -1.47 0.84 -12.38
CA LEU A 16 -0.82 -0.46 -12.18
C LEU A 16 -1.69 -1.62 -12.66
N ILE A 17 -2.97 -1.64 -12.26
CA ILE A 17 -3.91 -2.70 -12.69
C ILE A 17 -4.09 -2.71 -14.20
N ALA A 18 -4.20 -1.53 -14.83
CA ALA A 18 -4.33 -1.43 -16.27
C ALA A 18 -3.09 -2.01 -16.99
N GLN A 19 -1.89 -1.66 -16.52
CA GLN A 19 -0.64 -2.15 -17.11
C GLN A 19 -0.43 -3.65 -16.88
N LEU A 20 -0.70 -4.16 -15.66
CA LEU A 20 -0.63 -5.60 -15.39
C LEU A 20 -1.51 -6.40 -16.35
N ARG A 21 -2.75 -5.96 -16.54
CA ARG A 21 -3.70 -6.62 -17.45
C ARG A 21 -3.24 -6.52 -18.91
N ALA A 22 -2.73 -5.38 -19.34
CA ALA A 22 -2.18 -5.22 -20.68
C ALA A 22 -1.00 -6.16 -20.95
N ASN A 23 -0.22 -6.49 -19.90
CA ASN A 23 0.88 -7.45 -19.98
C ASN A 23 0.43 -8.93 -19.85
N GLY A 24 -0.87 -9.20 -19.76
CA GLY A 24 -1.42 -10.55 -19.61
C GLY A 24 -1.37 -11.10 -18.18
N ASP A 25 -1.10 -10.25 -17.18
CA ASP A 25 -1.14 -10.66 -15.77
C ASP A 25 -2.57 -10.62 -15.22
N HIS A 26 -2.85 -11.53 -14.29
CA HIS A 26 -4.14 -11.60 -13.61
C HIS A 26 -4.14 -10.71 -12.35
N ALA A 27 -4.48 -9.43 -12.52
CA ALA A 27 -4.54 -8.47 -11.42
C ALA A 27 -5.89 -8.53 -10.69
N ILE A 28 -5.86 -8.85 -9.39
CA ILE A 28 -7.01 -8.88 -8.49
C ILE A 28 -6.94 -7.69 -7.53
N ALA A 29 -7.97 -6.85 -7.57
CA ALA A 29 -8.12 -5.74 -6.64
C ALA A 29 -8.65 -6.23 -5.28
N LEU A 30 -7.87 -6.04 -4.22
CA LEU A 30 -8.31 -6.27 -2.86
C LEU A 30 -9.17 -5.09 -2.39
N VAL A 31 -10.42 -5.36 -2.05
CA VAL A 31 -11.42 -4.33 -1.71
C VAL A 31 -11.99 -4.53 -0.30
N ARG A 32 -12.30 -3.42 0.39
CA ARG A 32 -12.88 -3.42 1.75
C ARG A 32 -14.41 -3.51 1.76
N ARG A 33 -15.02 -3.56 0.61
CA ARG A 33 -16.45 -3.76 0.36
C ARG A 33 -16.69 -5.12 -0.28
N ALA A 34 -17.95 -5.50 -0.48
CA ALA A 34 -18.25 -6.66 -1.30
C ALA A 34 -17.64 -6.55 -2.71
N ALA A 35 -17.07 -7.65 -3.19
CA ALA A 35 -16.54 -7.75 -4.55
C ALA A 35 -17.69 -7.59 -5.57
N LYS A 36 -17.43 -6.85 -6.65
CA LYS A 36 -18.43 -6.59 -7.71
C LYS A 36 -18.26 -7.51 -8.91
N ASN A 37 -17.09 -8.11 -9.07
CA ASN A 37 -16.75 -8.99 -10.18
C ASN A 37 -15.59 -9.92 -9.79
N GLU A 38 -15.23 -10.83 -10.69
CA GLU A 38 -14.19 -11.84 -10.50
C GLU A 38 -12.75 -11.26 -10.33
N ASN A 39 -12.54 -10.02 -10.75
CA ASN A 39 -11.25 -9.34 -10.61
C ASN A 39 -11.14 -8.54 -9.28
N GLU A 40 -12.09 -8.73 -8.39
CA GLU A 40 -12.09 -8.14 -7.05
C GLU A 40 -12.18 -9.23 -5.99
N LEU A 41 -11.50 -9.03 -4.88
CA LEU A 41 -11.58 -9.88 -3.70
C LEU A 41 -11.83 -9.01 -2.47
N ALA A 42 -12.90 -9.32 -1.75
CA ALA A 42 -13.20 -8.67 -0.47
C ALA A 42 -12.26 -9.18 0.62
N TYR A 43 -11.77 -8.29 1.48
CA TYR A 43 -10.98 -8.61 2.66
C TYR A 43 -11.28 -7.63 3.79
N VAL A 44 -10.92 -8.00 5.03
CA VAL A 44 -11.16 -7.20 6.23
C VAL A 44 -9.82 -6.79 6.85
N PRO A 45 -9.36 -5.54 6.66
CA PRO A 45 -8.16 -5.05 7.33
C PRO A 45 -8.30 -5.11 8.86
N GLY A 46 -7.31 -5.70 9.53
CA GLY A 46 -7.37 -5.94 10.99
C GLY A 46 -8.35 -7.03 11.41
N GLY A 47 -8.98 -7.71 10.46
CA GLY A 47 -9.90 -8.81 10.73
C GLY A 47 -9.20 -10.10 11.12
N THR A 48 -9.98 -11.04 11.68
CA THR A 48 -9.49 -12.37 12.06
C THR A 48 -9.14 -13.24 10.84
N ALA A 49 -8.52 -14.40 11.09
CA ALA A 49 -8.23 -15.38 10.03
C ALA A 49 -9.51 -15.86 9.35
N GLU A 50 -10.57 -16.12 10.13
CA GLU A 50 -11.88 -16.57 9.62
C GLU A 50 -12.52 -15.52 8.69
N GLN A 51 -12.35 -14.22 9.00
CA GLN A 51 -12.83 -13.15 8.14
C GLN A 51 -12.01 -12.98 6.87
N ASN A 52 -10.79 -13.51 6.83
CA ASN A 52 -9.85 -13.38 5.72
C ASN A 52 -9.51 -14.70 5.01
N VAL A 53 -10.34 -15.75 5.16
CA VAL A 53 -10.14 -17.06 4.50
C VAL A 53 -9.99 -16.92 2.97
N ALA A 54 -10.80 -16.05 2.34
CA ALA A 54 -10.71 -15.82 0.90
C ALA A 54 -9.38 -15.12 0.51
N LEU A 55 -8.89 -14.21 1.35
CA LEU A 55 -7.57 -13.59 1.16
C LEU A 55 -6.46 -14.64 1.26
N ASP A 56 -6.51 -15.52 2.26
CA ASP A 56 -5.54 -16.60 2.46
C ASP A 56 -5.51 -17.57 1.28
N ALA A 57 -6.70 -17.94 0.76
CA ALA A 57 -6.79 -18.78 -0.43
C ALA A 57 -6.20 -18.10 -1.68
N ALA A 58 -6.46 -16.81 -1.86
CA ALA A 58 -5.90 -16.05 -2.97
C ALA A 58 -4.37 -15.88 -2.85
N MET A 59 -3.87 -15.67 -1.61
CA MET A 59 -2.46 -15.50 -1.30
C MET A 59 -1.63 -16.72 -1.65
N LYS A 60 -2.16 -17.94 -1.44
CA LYS A 60 -1.49 -19.22 -1.78
C LYS A 60 -1.07 -19.32 -3.24
N THR A 61 -1.81 -18.68 -4.13
CA THR A 61 -1.59 -18.76 -5.58
C THR A 61 -1.07 -17.46 -6.19
N ALA A 62 -0.86 -16.44 -5.36
CA ALA A 62 -0.35 -15.16 -5.83
C ALA A 62 1.16 -15.22 -6.11
N GLY A 63 1.58 -14.73 -7.27
CA GLY A 63 2.99 -14.52 -7.60
C GLY A 63 3.53 -13.21 -7.03
N ALA A 64 2.66 -12.23 -6.80
CA ALA A 64 3.04 -10.96 -6.18
C ALA A 64 1.87 -10.34 -5.40
N VAL A 65 2.23 -9.56 -4.39
CA VAL A 65 1.30 -8.71 -3.63
C VAL A 65 1.79 -7.28 -3.66
N VAL A 66 0.94 -6.34 -4.05
CA VAL A 66 1.27 -4.91 -4.10
C VAL A 66 0.34 -4.15 -3.14
N ASN A 67 0.93 -3.54 -2.12
CA ASN A 67 0.22 -2.78 -1.12
C ASN A 67 0.36 -1.27 -1.36
N LEU A 68 -0.66 -0.66 -1.94
CA LEU A 68 -0.76 0.78 -2.19
C LEU A 68 -1.87 1.43 -1.35
N ALA A 69 -2.40 0.73 -0.36
CA ALA A 69 -3.48 1.25 0.47
C ALA A 69 -2.99 2.34 1.41
N GLY A 70 -3.77 3.41 1.51
CA GLY A 70 -3.53 4.50 2.44
C GLY A 70 -4.52 5.63 2.22
N ALA A 71 -5.06 6.20 3.30
CA ALA A 71 -5.85 7.41 3.24
C ALA A 71 -4.98 8.58 2.74
N THR A 72 -5.58 9.53 2.02
CA THR A 72 -4.84 10.67 1.47
C THR A 72 -4.24 11.54 2.59
N THR A 73 -3.02 12.04 2.42
CA THR A 73 -2.42 13.03 3.32
C THR A 73 -2.83 14.47 2.98
N GLY A 74 -3.49 14.66 1.85
CA GLY A 74 -3.88 16.00 1.35
C GLY A 74 -5.17 16.57 1.96
N LYS A 75 -5.77 15.91 2.95
CA LYS A 75 -6.96 16.43 3.66
C LYS A 75 -6.52 17.16 4.92
N LEU A 76 -6.95 18.41 5.07
CA LEU A 76 -6.68 19.25 6.23
C LEU A 76 -7.98 19.67 6.93
N PRO A 77 -7.98 19.92 8.25
CA PRO A 77 -6.86 19.79 9.19
C PRO A 77 -6.63 18.33 9.62
N TRP A 78 -5.40 18.01 10.04
CA TRP A 78 -5.08 16.70 10.62
C TRP A 78 -5.52 16.62 12.08
N THR A 79 -6.81 16.38 12.29
CA THR A 79 -7.36 16.09 13.61
C THR A 79 -6.81 14.78 14.19
N LYS A 80 -6.99 14.55 15.49
CA LYS A 80 -6.63 13.27 16.13
C LYS A 80 -7.31 12.07 15.44
N ALA A 81 -8.58 12.22 15.05
CA ALA A 81 -9.34 11.18 14.34
C ALA A 81 -8.74 10.92 12.96
N TYR A 82 -8.39 11.97 12.22
CA TYR A 82 -7.81 11.80 10.88
C TYR A 82 -6.38 11.21 10.93
N LYS A 83 -5.57 11.58 11.90
CA LYS A 83 -4.27 10.94 12.12
C LYS A 83 -4.42 9.43 12.40
N ARG A 84 -5.45 9.04 13.16
CA ARG A 84 -5.78 7.63 13.38
C ARG A 84 -6.15 6.93 12.06
N GLU A 85 -6.98 7.55 11.22
CA GLU A 85 -7.31 7.02 9.89
C GLU A 85 -6.07 6.84 9.01
N LEU A 86 -5.13 7.81 9.04
CA LEU A 86 -3.86 7.72 8.32
C LEU A 86 -3.03 6.51 8.78
N ILE A 87 -3.01 6.23 10.08
CA ILE A 87 -2.31 5.09 10.69
C ILE A 87 -3.00 3.78 10.29
N GLU A 88 -4.29 3.65 10.60
CA GLU A 88 -5.04 2.41 10.40
C GLU A 88 -5.10 1.99 8.93
N SER A 89 -5.27 2.95 8.02
CA SER A 89 -5.32 2.68 6.58
C SER A 89 -4.01 2.14 6.00
N ARG A 90 -2.90 2.26 6.70
CA ARG A 90 -1.58 1.74 6.31
C ARG A 90 -1.17 0.55 7.15
N LEU A 91 -1.08 0.74 8.46
CA LEU A 91 -0.55 -0.30 9.36
C LEU A 91 -1.49 -1.51 9.42
N GLY A 92 -2.79 -1.29 9.60
CA GLY A 92 -3.77 -2.37 9.67
C GLY A 92 -3.85 -3.19 8.37
N VAL A 93 -3.83 -2.53 7.22
CA VAL A 93 -3.80 -3.21 5.92
C VAL A 93 -2.53 -4.02 5.75
N THR A 94 -1.37 -3.43 6.02
CA THR A 94 -0.07 -4.09 5.85
C THR A 94 0.06 -5.29 6.77
N GLN A 95 -0.38 -5.15 8.03
CA GLN A 95 -0.38 -6.25 9.00
C GLN A 95 -1.25 -7.41 8.52
N THR A 96 -2.46 -7.13 8.01
CA THR A 96 -3.36 -8.16 7.49
C THR A 96 -2.73 -8.96 6.34
N LEU A 97 -2.05 -8.28 5.41
CA LEU A 97 -1.34 -8.95 4.31
C LEU A 97 -0.18 -9.80 4.82
N VAL A 98 0.64 -9.27 5.71
CA VAL A 98 1.78 -9.97 6.31
C VAL A 98 1.31 -11.20 7.10
N ASP A 99 0.24 -11.08 7.89
CA ASP A 99 -0.33 -12.19 8.65
C ASP A 99 -0.89 -13.28 7.73
N SER A 100 -1.54 -12.89 6.64
CA SER A 100 -1.98 -13.84 5.61
C SER A 100 -0.79 -14.59 4.99
N MET A 101 0.28 -13.89 4.60
CA MET A 101 1.51 -14.50 4.09
C MET A 101 2.12 -15.49 5.09
N LYS A 102 2.16 -15.14 6.38
CA LYS A 102 2.66 -16.03 7.44
C LYS A 102 1.81 -17.28 7.59
N ARG A 103 0.49 -17.16 7.54
CA ARG A 103 -0.43 -18.30 7.68
C ARG A 103 -0.32 -19.31 6.54
N VAL A 104 -0.16 -18.82 5.31
CA VAL A 104 -0.21 -19.70 4.14
C VAL A 104 1.16 -20.13 3.63
N GLY A 105 2.24 -19.53 4.11
CA GLY A 105 3.60 -19.82 3.67
C GLY A 105 3.85 -19.51 2.18
N ALA A 106 3.07 -18.63 1.58
CA ALA A 106 3.19 -18.30 0.17
C ALA A 106 4.50 -17.58 -0.11
N ALA A 107 5.27 -18.11 -1.03
CA ALA A 107 6.50 -17.50 -1.51
C ALA A 107 6.18 -16.59 -2.69
N THR A 108 6.45 -15.30 -2.55
CA THR A 108 6.20 -14.34 -3.61
C THR A 108 7.02 -13.08 -3.41
N VAL A 109 6.75 -12.10 -4.22
CA VAL A 109 7.22 -10.74 -4.03
C VAL A 109 6.15 -9.93 -3.31
N PHE A 110 6.53 -9.23 -2.26
CA PHE A 110 5.70 -8.26 -1.56
C PHE A 110 6.24 -6.86 -1.80
N VAL A 111 5.52 -6.06 -2.56
CA VAL A 111 5.82 -4.65 -2.80
C VAL A 111 4.93 -3.83 -1.88
N SER A 112 5.51 -3.17 -0.88
CA SER A 112 4.78 -2.28 0.02
C SER A 112 5.09 -0.82 -0.28
N GLY A 113 4.04 -0.02 -0.41
CA GLY A 113 4.19 1.42 -0.38
C GLY A 113 4.86 1.87 0.92
N SER A 114 5.59 2.94 0.83
CA SER A 114 6.13 3.78 1.88
C SER A 114 6.06 5.23 1.41
N ALA A 115 6.80 6.13 2.02
CA ALA A 115 6.81 7.54 1.64
C ALA A 115 8.16 8.18 1.89
N SER A 116 8.54 9.16 1.05
CA SER A 116 9.71 10.04 1.28
C SER A 116 9.63 10.79 2.62
N GLY A 117 8.42 10.94 3.18
CA GLY A 117 8.22 11.45 4.54
C GLY A 117 8.95 10.66 5.63
N PHE A 118 9.46 9.44 5.34
CA PHE A 118 10.36 8.67 6.19
C PHE A 118 11.58 9.49 6.64
N TYR A 119 12.11 10.31 5.75
CA TYR A 119 13.31 11.09 6.02
C TYR A 119 13.07 12.38 6.82
N GLY A 120 11.79 12.81 6.97
CA GLY A 120 11.46 14.09 7.60
C GLY A 120 11.90 15.29 6.77
N ASP A 121 12.20 16.40 7.46
CA ASP A 121 12.76 17.60 6.84
C ASP A 121 14.30 17.53 6.93
N THR A 122 14.94 17.52 5.78
CA THR A 122 16.41 17.42 5.63
C THR A 122 17.00 18.58 4.85
N GLY A 123 16.21 19.65 4.63
CA GLY A 123 16.63 20.78 3.81
C GLY A 123 17.00 20.31 2.39
N ASP A 124 18.15 20.79 1.89
CA ASP A 124 18.65 20.51 0.53
C ASP A 124 19.55 19.27 0.43
N ALA A 125 19.56 18.42 1.45
CA ALA A 125 20.41 17.22 1.45
C ALA A 125 19.95 16.20 0.40
N ASN A 126 20.88 15.68 -0.38
CA ASN A 126 20.65 14.53 -1.22
C ASN A 126 20.54 13.26 -0.35
N LEU A 127 19.44 12.55 -0.48
CA LEU A 127 19.15 11.37 0.32
C LEU A 127 19.20 10.11 -0.53
N HIS A 128 19.80 9.08 0.02
CA HIS A 128 19.78 7.72 -0.50
C HIS A 128 18.88 6.83 0.36
N GLU A 129 18.60 5.61 -0.08
CA GLU A 129 17.68 4.70 0.59
C GLU A 129 18.16 4.26 1.99
N ASP A 130 19.44 4.29 2.24
CA ASP A 130 20.11 3.99 3.52
C ASP A 130 20.19 5.19 4.48
N ALA A 131 19.77 6.38 4.04
CA ALA A 131 19.74 7.55 4.90
C ALA A 131 18.85 7.33 6.14
N PRO A 132 19.24 7.87 7.30
CA PRO A 132 18.54 7.63 8.55
C PRO A 132 17.12 8.21 8.51
N ARG A 133 16.25 7.62 9.31
CA ARG A 133 14.90 8.13 9.54
C ARG A 133 14.94 9.52 10.16
N GLY A 134 14.12 10.41 9.65
CA GLY A 134 13.87 11.72 10.26
C GLY A 134 12.93 11.67 11.46
N SER A 135 12.39 12.81 11.83
CA SER A 135 11.49 13.00 12.95
C SER A 135 10.11 13.47 12.52
N GLY A 136 9.13 13.35 13.43
CA GLY A 136 7.77 13.81 13.25
C GLY A 136 6.79 12.72 12.80
N PHE A 137 5.50 13.08 12.79
CA PHE A 137 4.39 12.14 12.60
C PHE A 137 4.50 11.31 11.32
N LEU A 138 4.87 11.92 10.19
CA LEU A 138 4.97 11.19 8.91
C LEU A 138 6.17 10.24 8.89
N ALA A 139 7.31 10.65 9.47
CA ALA A 139 8.48 9.81 9.58
C ALA A 139 8.22 8.61 10.50
N ASP A 140 7.54 8.83 11.62
CA ASP A 140 7.12 7.77 12.53
C ASP A 140 6.16 6.80 11.87
N LEU A 141 5.17 7.31 11.13
CA LEU A 141 4.20 6.50 10.41
C LEU A 141 4.86 5.67 9.31
N ALA A 142 5.72 6.27 8.50
CA ALA A 142 6.43 5.56 7.43
C ALA A 142 7.35 4.47 8.00
N SER A 143 8.09 4.75 9.07
CA SER A 143 8.95 3.79 9.74
C SER A 143 8.19 2.59 10.30
N GLN A 144 7.05 2.82 10.96
CA GLN A 144 6.19 1.74 11.46
C GLN A 144 5.61 0.91 10.30
N TRP A 145 5.20 1.57 9.23
CA TRP A 145 4.69 0.92 8.03
C TRP A 145 5.73 -0.02 7.40
N GLU A 146 6.96 0.46 7.21
CA GLU A 146 8.08 -0.33 6.70
C GLU A 146 8.42 -1.49 7.63
N SER A 147 8.46 -1.26 8.94
CA SER A 147 8.73 -2.30 9.95
C SER A 147 7.73 -3.46 9.86
N ILE A 148 6.44 -3.16 9.70
CA ILE A 148 5.41 -4.19 9.52
C ILE A 148 5.62 -4.95 8.20
N ALA A 149 5.89 -4.25 7.10
CA ALA A 149 6.11 -4.88 5.81
C ALA A 149 7.34 -5.82 5.82
N LEU A 150 8.42 -5.39 6.47
CA LEU A 150 9.64 -6.21 6.66
C LEU A 150 9.42 -7.41 7.60
N GLY A 151 8.32 -7.42 8.35
CA GLY A 151 7.86 -8.57 9.12
C GLY A 151 7.27 -9.72 8.28
N ALA A 152 7.23 -9.61 6.95
CA ALA A 152 6.83 -10.70 6.06
C ALA A 152 7.77 -11.91 6.20
N PRO A 153 7.32 -13.14 5.86
CA PRO A 153 8.16 -14.33 5.91
C PRO A 153 9.46 -14.16 5.11
N LYS A 154 10.56 -14.73 5.60
CA LYS A 154 11.88 -14.65 4.91
C LYS A 154 11.88 -15.22 3.49
N SER A 155 10.94 -16.12 3.17
CA SER A 155 10.73 -16.65 1.82
C SER A 155 10.11 -15.64 0.86
N VAL A 156 9.56 -14.55 1.36
CA VAL A 156 8.94 -13.48 0.57
C VAL A 156 9.95 -12.37 0.34
N ARG A 157 10.22 -12.04 -0.91
CA ARG A 157 11.04 -10.87 -1.25
C ARG A 157 10.24 -9.59 -1.00
N THR A 158 10.55 -8.88 0.06
CA THR A 158 9.90 -7.60 0.39
C THR A 158 10.63 -6.44 -0.26
N VAL A 159 9.88 -5.56 -0.93
CA VAL A 159 10.35 -4.32 -1.55
C VAL A 159 9.56 -3.16 -0.98
N LEU A 160 10.25 -2.15 -0.47
CA LEU A 160 9.65 -0.91 0.05
C LEU A 160 9.79 0.20 -0.99
N ILE A 161 8.68 0.88 -1.32
CA ILE A 161 8.71 1.99 -2.29
C ILE A 161 8.41 3.30 -1.55
N ARG A 162 9.45 4.08 -1.25
CA ARG A 162 9.33 5.42 -0.67
C ARG A 162 8.95 6.43 -1.73
N THR A 163 7.64 6.53 -1.99
CA THR A 163 7.11 7.49 -2.97
C THR A 163 7.04 8.90 -2.40
N THR A 164 7.27 9.87 -3.25
CA THR A 164 6.97 11.29 -3.02
C THR A 164 5.59 11.63 -3.59
N MET A 165 5.34 12.91 -3.88
CA MET A 165 4.09 13.35 -4.49
C MET A 165 4.00 12.88 -5.95
N VAL A 166 3.08 11.95 -6.21
CA VAL A 166 2.83 11.45 -7.57
C VAL A 166 1.98 12.47 -8.32
N CYS A 167 2.52 12.97 -9.42
CA CYS A 167 1.86 13.93 -10.29
C CYS A 167 1.12 13.24 -11.44
N SER A 168 -0.11 13.66 -11.69
CA SER A 168 -0.91 13.24 -12.85
C SER A 168 -1.70 14.44 -13.36
N ARG A 169 -1.85 14.55 -14.66
CA ARG A 169 -2.61 15.65 -15.29
C ARG A 169 -4.09 15.62 -14.93
N THR A 170 -4.65 14.45 -14.66
CA THR A 170 -6.09 14.25 -14.45
C THR A 170 -6.47 13.95 -13.00
N LYS A 171 -5.51 13.57 -12.15
CA LYS A 171 -5.76 13.15 -10.77
C LYS A 171 -4.68 13.66 -9.82
N GLY A 172 -4.89 13.47 -8.52
CA GLY A 172 -3.94 13.87 -7.48
C GLY A 172 -3.86 15.39 -7.27
N ALA A 173 -2.76 15.87 -6.71
CA ALA A 173 -2.56 17.29 -6.40
C ALA A 173 -2.49 18.14 -7.68
N LEU A 174 -1.72 17.73 -8.67
CA LEU A 174 -1.57 18.47 -9.93
C LEU A 174 -2.89 18.55 -10.70
N GLY A 175 -3.66 17.47 -10.79
CA GLY A 175 -4.95 17.46 -11.47
C GLY A 175 -6.00 18.39 -10.80
N ARG A 176 -5.80 18.75 -9.53
CA ARG A 176 -6.63 19.75 -8.84
C ARG A 176 -6.16 21.18 -9.05
N LEU A 177 -4.87 21.40 -9.28
CA LEU A 177 -4.27 22.72 -9.45
C LEU A 177 -4.36 23.20 -10.91
N LEU A 178 -4.19 22.31 -11.89
CA LEU A 178 -4.20 22.65 -13.32
C LEU A 178 -5.43 23.46 -13.79
N PRO A 179 -6.67 23.20 -13.33
CA PRO A 179 -7.83 23.99 -13.69
C PRO A 179 -7.84 25.40 -13.10
N LEU A 180 -6.93 25.71 -12.17
CA LEU A 180 -6.81 27.01 -11.50
C LEU A 180 -5.71 27.89 -12.11
N LEU A 181 -4.96 27.36 -13.06
CA LEU A 181 -3.92 28.03 -13.84
C LEU A 181 -4.44 28.46 -15.20
#